data_1914b60d7843d0c9394ebfbc33f0fea6
#
_entry.id   1914b60d7843d0c9394ebfbc33f0fea6
#
_cell.length_a   1.000
_cell.length_b   1.000
_cell.length_c   1.000
_cell.angle_alpha   90.00
_cell.angle_beta   90.00
_cell.angle_gamma   90.00
#
_symmetry.space_group_name_H-M   'P 1'
#
loop_
_entity.id
_entity.type
_entity.pdbx_description
1 polymer ?
#
loop_
_entity_poly.entity_id
_entity_poly.type
_entity_poly.pdbx_seq_one_letter_code
_entity_poly.pdbx_strand_id
1 'polypeptide(L)'
;MEQKEPKVQVSHLTKKFGSLLVLDNISFQVDDGEFLCIVGPTGCGKTTFLNSLTKLYDVTDGEMLIDNEPINLQKHNVAYIFQEYSTMPWLDIEENIAYGLKIKGIPQEEMRSRVDEVIRMVGLEEFRHYYPRQMSASMLQRVVIARAFATKPELLLMDEPYGQLDLMLKYKLEDELLKLWKKIHTTVIFITHNIEEAVYLSDKIMVLSNKPTKIKTVIENRLPRPRKVTDREFIELRNEVTELIKWW
;
A
#
# COMPACT_ATOMS: atom_id res chain seq x y z
N MET A 1 4.40 -25.07 -15.53
CA MET A 1 4.45 -23.82 -14.74
C MET A 1 3.66 -24.13 -13.48
N GLU A 2 4.32 -24.27 -12.34
CA GLU A 2 3.62 -24.35 -11.06
C GLU A 2 2.79 -23.08 -10.89
N GLN A 3 1.48 -23.23 -10.72
CA GLN A 3 0.62 -22.12 -10.33
C GLN A 3 1.09 -21.70 -8.94
N LYS A 4 1.74 -20.52 -8.83
CA LYS A 4 2.00 -19.92 -7.53
C LYS A 4 0.66 -19.69 -6.84
N GLU A 5 0.54 -20.19 -5.63
CA GLU A 5 -0.64 -19.89 -4.80
C GLU A 5 -0.69 -18.37 -4.54
N PRO A 6 -1.86 -17.75 -4.71
CA PRO A 6 -1.97 -16.31 -4.48
C PRO A 6 -1.80 -15.98 -2.99
N LYS A 7 -1.09 -14.87 -2.70
CA LYS A 7 -0.90 -14.37 -1.34
C LYS A 7 -2.20 -13.86 -0.74
N VAL A 8 -2.99 -13.12 -1.54
CA VAL A 8 -4.28 -12.59 -1.12
C VAL A 8 -5.36 -13.07 -2.08
N GLN A 9 -6.44 -13.62 -1.53
CA GLN A 9 -7.64 -13.98 -2.29
C GLN A 9 -8.84 -13.25 -1.71
N VAL A 10 -9.61 -12.62 -2.58
CA VAL A 10 -10.87 -11.97 -2.24
C VAL A 10 -11.96 -12.57 -3.10
N SER A 11 -13.01 -13.09 -2.48
CA SER A 11 -14.12 -13.78 -3.15
C SER A 11 -15.45 -13.15 -2.76
N HIS A 12 -16.17 -12.60 -3.75
CA HIS A 12 -17.52 -12.04 -3.64
C HIS A 12 -17.69 -10.98 -2.55
N LEU A 13 -16.61 -10.21 -2.25
CA LEU A 13 -16.58 -9.21 -1.20
C LEU A 13 -17.68 -8.16 -1.42
N THR A 14 -18.59 -8.08 -0.45
CA THR A 14 -19.69 -7.12 -0.43
C THR A 14 -19.68 -6.36 0.88
N LYS A 15 -19.78 -5.00 0.81
CA LYS A 15 -19.87 -4.15 1.99
C LYS A 15 -21.02 -3.17 1.88
N LYS A 16 -21.89 -3.22 2.90
CA LYS A 16 -22.99 -2.26 3.09
C LYS A 16 -22.82 -1.49 4.40
N PHE A 17 -23.22 -0.23 4.41
CA PHE A 17 -23.43 0.58 5.62
C PHE A 17 -24.92 0.93 5.71
N GLY A 18 -25.65 0.22 6.54
CA GLY A 18 -27.12 0.27 6.53
C GLY A 18 -27.66 -0.12 5.17
N SER A 19 -28.41 0.76 4.50
CA SER A 19 -28.95 0.54 3.15
C SER A 19 -27.97 0.87 2.01
N LEU A 20 -26.85 1.55 2.31
CA LEU A 20 -25.88 1.98 1.31
C LEU A 20 -24.94 0.83 0.93
N LEU A 21 -25.07 0.32 -0.30
CA LEU A 21 -24.15 -0.63 -0.90
C LEU A 21 -22.90 0.12 -1.40
N VAL A 22 -21.74 -0.17 -0.80
CA VAL A 22 -20.45 0.48 -1.15
C VAL A 22 -19.62 -0.42 -2.05
N LEU A 23 -19.35 -1.67 -1.64
CA LEU A 23 -18.63 -2.66 -2.43
C LEU A 23 -19.63 -3.74 -2.87
N ASP A 24 -19.62 -4.09 -4.14
CA ASP A 24 -20.57 -5.01 -4.75
C ASP A 24 -19.85 -6.16 -5.46
N ASN A 25 -19.80 -7.31 -4.81
CA ASN A 25 -19.31 -8.58 -5.36
C ASN A 25 -17.89 -8.48 -5.97
N ILE A 26 -16.94 -7.98 -5.20
CA ILE A 26 -15.54 -7.81 -5.64
C ILE A 26 -14.79 -9.13 -5.45
N SER A 27 -14.17 -9.66 -6.54
CA SER A 27 -13.37 -10.87 -6.50
C SER A 27 -12.07 -10.67 -7.29
N PHE A 28 -10.92 -10.97 -6.67
CA PHE A 28 -9.60 -10.90 -7.31
C PHE A 28 -8.56 -11.65 -6.48
N GLN A 29 -7.35 -11.78 -7.04
CA GLN A 29 -6.20 -12.39 -6.39
C GLN A 29 -4.96 -11.52 -6.57
N VAL A 30 -4.05 -11.58 -5.59
CA VAL A 30 -2.74 -10.94 -5.62
C VAL A 30 -1.68 -12.00 -5.36
N ASP A 31 -0.72 -12.12 -6.26
CA ASP A 31 0.35 -13.10 -6.15
C ASP A 31 1.38 -12.70 -5.08
N ASP A 32 2.13 -13.68 -4.55
CA ASP A 32 3.16 -13.39 -3.56
C ASP A 32 4.27 -12.52 -4.15
N GLY A 33 4.59 -11.43 -3.43
CA GLY A 33 5.55 -10.41 -3.85
C GLY A 33 5.05 -9.47 -4.96
N GLU A 34 3.78 -9.53 -5.36
CA GLU A 34 3.20 -8.67 -6.39
C GLU A 34 2.91 -7.27 -5.86
N PHE A 35 3.04 -6.27 -6.73
CA PHE A 35 2.64 -4.89 -6.47
C PHE A 35 1.35 -4.57 -7.21
N LEU A 36 0.20 -4.66 -6.53
CA LEU A 36 -1.11 -4.29 -7.07
C LEU A 36 -1.43 -2.83 -6.77
N CYS A 37 -1.67 -2.01 -7.80
CA CYS A 37 -2.28 -0.69 -7.64
C CYS A 37 -3.79 -0.74 -7.89
N ILE A 38 -4.55 -0.08 -7.03
CA ILE A 38 -6.00 0.08 -7.16
C ILE A 38 -6.30 1.54 -7.43
N VAL A 39 -6.91 1.81 -8.58
CA VAL A 39 -7.33 3.14 -9.00
C VAL A 39 -8.84 3.21 -9.20
N GLY A 40 -9.40 4.40 -9.06
CA GLY A 40 -10.83 4.61 -9.26
C GLY A 40 -11.27 5.97 -8.74
N PRO A 41 -12.53 6.36 -9.00
CA PRO A 41 -13.08 7.66 -8.63
C PRO A 41 -12.93 7.98 -7.13
N THR A 42 -12.82 9.27 -6.81
CA THR A 42 -12.85 9.71 -5.42
C THR A 42 -14.18 9.29 -4.78
N GLY A 43 -14.10 8.73 -3.58
CA GLY A 43 -15.27 8.27 -2.85
C GLY A 43 -15.89 6.96 -3.36
N CYS A 44 -15.29 6.26 -4.34
CA CYS A 44 -15.83 4.97 -4.80
C CYS A 44 -15.77 3.85 -3.75
N GLY A 45 -14.94 3.93 -2.70
CA GLY A 45 -14.85 2.90 -1.66
C GLY A 45 -13.50 2.24 -1.53
N LYS A 46 -12.42 2.80 -2.10
CA LYS A 46 -11.05 2.26 -2.03
C LYS A 46 -10.59 2.07 -0.57
N THR A 47 -10.69 3.10 0.25
CA THR A 47 -10.38 3.03 1.70
C THR A 47 -11.29 2.03 2.42
N THR A 48 -12.58 1.94 2.05
CA THR A 48 -13.51 0.93 2.61
C THR A 48 -13.00 -0.48 2.31
N PHE A 49 -12.50 -0.71 1.11
CA PHE A 49 -11.91 -1.98 0.72
C PHE A 49 -10.68 -2.33 1.57
N LEU A 50 -9.69 -1.42 1.73
CA LEU A 50 -8.52 -1.67 2.59
C LEU A 50 -8.91 -1.90 4.06
N ASN A 51 -9.85 -1.11 4.57
CA ASN A 51 -10.33 -1.29 5.95
C ASN A 51 -11.07 -2.62 6.16
N SER A 52 -11.64 -3.18 5.11
CA SER A 52 -12.19 -4.54 5.16
C SER A 52 -11.08 -5.60 5.22
N LEU A 53 -9.99 -5.43 4.44
CA LEU A 53 -8.81 -6.31 4.51
C LEU A 53 -8.13 -6.31 5.88
N THR A 54 -8.17 -5.19 6.60
CA THR A 54 -7.60 -5.09 7.95
C THR A 54 -8.59 -5.42 9.07
N LYS A 55 -9.80 -5.87 8.71
CA LYS A 55 -10.90 -6.09 9.66
C LYS A 55 -11.25 -4.88 10.53
N LEU A 56 -10.87 -3.67 10.12
CA LEU A 56 -11.39 -2.43 10.71
C LEU A 56 -12.88 -2.25 10.39
N TYR A 57 -13.32 -2.82 9.26
CA TYR A 57 -14.72 -2.97 8.92
C TYR A 57 -15.05 -4.43 8.68
N ASP A 58 -16.09 -4.92 9.35
CA ASP A 58 -16.66 -6.22 9.02
C ASP A 58 -17.23 -6.20 7.60
N VAL A 59 -17.03 -7.27 6.86
CA VAL A 59 -17.67 -7.46 5.55
C VAL A 59 -19.13 -7.85 5.74
N THR A 60 -19.98 -7.50 4.75
CA THR A 60 -21.38 -7.90 4.77
C THR A 60 -21.56 -9.31 4.21
N ASP A 61 -20.77 -9.63 3.18
CA ASP A 61 -20.74 -10.95 2.54
C ASP A 61 -19.41 -11.15 1.82
N GLY A 62 -19.05 -12.40 1.50
CA GLY A 62 -17.81 -12.75 0.83
C GLY A 62 -16.70 -13.16 1.79
N GLU A 63 -15.58 -13.56 1.22
CA GLU A 63 -14.42 -14.09 1.94
C GLU A 63 -13.14 -13.41 1.51
N MET A 64 -12.22 -13.27 2.48
CA MET A 64 -10.87 -12.76 2.23
C MET A 64 -9.85 -13.65 2.93
N LEU A 65 -8.90 -14.15 2.16
CA LEU A 65 -7.85 -15.05 2.62
C LEU A 65 -6.46 -14.44 2.40
N ILE A 66 -5.53 -14.74 3.32
CA ILE A 66 -4.08 -14.58 3.15
C ILE A 66 -3.48 -15.98 3.31
N ASP A 67 -2.67 -16.42 2.35
CA ASP A 67 -2.08 -17.76 2.31
C ASP A 67 -3.14 -18.88 2.49
N ASN A 68 -4.26 -18.77 1.78
CA ASN A 68 -5.41 -19.68 1.86
C ASN A 68 -6.06 -19.81 3.25
N GLU A 69 -5.78 -18.90 4.18
CA GLU A 69 -6.38 -18.87 5.51
C GLU A 69 -7.17 -17.58 5.72
N PRO A 70 -8.29 -17.61 6.48
CA PRO A 70 -9.01 -16.40 6.84
C PRO A 70 -8.10 -15.35 7.50
N ILE A 71 -8.24 -14.09 7.09
CA ILE A 71 -7.39 -13.00 7.60
C ILE A 71 -7.41 -12.95 9.12
N ASN A 72 -6.23 -13.10 9.72
CA ASN A 72 -5.99 -12.99 11.15
C ASN A 72 -4.77 -12.08 11.39
N LEU A 73 -4.98 -10.86 11.87
CA LEU A 73 -3.92 -9.86 12.09
C LEU A 73 -2.95 -10.22 13.23
N GLN A 74 -3.26 -11.21 14.05
CA GLN A 74 -2.31 -11.74 15.05
C GLN A 74 -1.33 -12.74 14.42
N LYS A 75 -1.78 -13.46 13.38
CA LYS A 75 -1.00 -14.47 12.66
C LYS A 75 -0.29 -13.85 11.45
N HIS A 76 -1.05 -13.15 10.61
CA HIS A 76 -0.54 -12.53 9.40
C HIS A 76 0.13 -11.19 9.69
N ASN A 77 1.37 -11.05 9.20
CA ASN A 77 2.14 -9.83 9.39
C ASN A 77 1.74 -8.77 8.37
N VAL A 78 0.63 -8.07 8.63
CA VAL A 78 0.11 -7.00 7.78
C VAL A 78 0.54 -5.65 8.32
N ALA A 79 1.04 -4.78 7.45
CA ALA A 79 1.29 -3.36 7.77
C ALA A 79 0.36 -2.47 6.95
N TYR A 80 -0.10 -1.36 7.55
CA TYR A 80 -0.98 -0.39 6.90
C TYR A 80 -0.39 1.02 6.98
N ILE A 81 -0.24 1.67 5.85
CA ILE A 81 0.12 3.07 5.72
C ILE A 81 -1.13 3.85 5.34
N PHE A 82 -1.58 4.70 6.26
CA PHE A 82 -2.75 5.55 6.10
C PHE A 82 -2.44 6.77 5.22
N GLN A 83 -3.48 7.42 4.71
CA GLN A 83 -3.39 8.66 3.95
C GLN A 83 -2.77 9.81 4.77
N GLU A 84 -3.07 9.86 6.07
CA GLU A 84 -2.46 10.81 6.98
C GLU A 84 -1.22 10.22 7.65
N TYR A 85 -0.24 11.10 7.97
CA TYR A 85 0.96 10.67 8.70
C TYR A 85 0.59 10.21 10.11
N SER A 86 0.46 8.92 10.30
CA SER A 86 0.09 8.32 11.59
C SER A 86 1.29 8.24 12.55
N THR A 87 2.15 9.26 12.58
CA THR A 87 3.26 9.35 13.54
C THR A 87 2.75 9.71 14.93
N MET A 88 3.39 9.15 15.96
CA MET A 88 3.09 9.44 17.35
C MET A 88 3.85 10.69 17.78
N PRO A 89 3.19 11.82 18.08
CA PRO A 89 3.86 13.11 18.26
C PRO A 89 4.73 13.18 19.54
N TRP A 90 4.53 12.27 20.48
CA TRP A 90 5.27 12.16 21.75
C TRP A 90 6.47 11.20 21.69
N LEU A 91 6.66 10.50 20.57
CA LEU A 91 7.81 9.63 20.31
C LEU A 91 8.77 10.30 19.33
N ASP A 92 10.07 10.09 19.50
CA ASP A 92 11.06 10.47 18.49
C ASP A 92 10.96 9.56 17.24
N ILE A 93 11.75 9.82 16.21
CA ILE A 93 11.70 9.08 14.94
C ILE A 93 12.10 7.63 15.14
N GLU A 94 13.16 7.36 15.89
CA GLU A 94 13.60 6.00 16.21
C GLU A 94 12.51 5.21 16.94
N GLU A 95 11.91 5.81 17.93
CA GLU A 95 10.82 5.21 18.71
C GLU A 95 9.57 4.96 17.88
N ASN A 96 9.22 5.91 16.99
CA ASN A 96 8.13 5.76 16.03
C ASN A 96 8.34 4.54 15.13
N ILE A 97 9.56 4.37 14.59
CA ILE A 97 9.90 3.24 13.72
C ILE A 97 9.92 1.92 14.53
N ALA A 98 10.46 1.95 15.74
CA ALA A 98 10.54 0.78 16.62
C ALA A 98 9.18 0.32 17.16
N TYR A 99 8.15 1.17 17.12
CA TYR A 99 6.89 0.94 17.82
C TYR A 99 6.21 -0.39 17.46
N GLY A 100 6.10 -0.69 16.16
CA GLY A 100 5.52 -1.95 15.70
C GLY A 100 6.32 -3.19 16.13
N LEU A 101 7.66 -3.05 16.23
CA LEU A 101 8.54 -4.12 16.69
C LEU A 101 8.38 -4.36 18.20
N LYS A 102 8.22 -3.28 18.98
CA LYS A 102 7.93 -3.37 20.43
C LYS A 102 6.62 -4.13 20.69
N ILE A 103 5.55 -3.80 19.95
CA ILE A 103 4.26 -4.50 20.08
C ILE A 103 4.39 -6.00 19.75
N LYS A 104 5.21 -6.35 18.76
CA LYS A 104 5.47 -7.74 18.38
C LYS A 104 6.41 -8.48 19.33
N GLY A 105 6.94 -7.83 20.34
CA GLY A 105 7.84 -8.44 21.30
C GLY A 105 9.19 -8.85 20.70
N ILE A 106 9.64 -8.17 19.63
CA ILE A 106 10.93 -8.45 18.99
C ILE A 106 12.06 -8.16 19.99
N PRO A 107 13.06 -9.07 20.16
CA PRO A 107 14.20 -8.85 21.05
C PRO A 107 14.92 -7.53 20.76
N GLN A 108 15.41 -6.85 21.80
CA GLN A 108 15.96 -5.50 21.71
C GLN A 108 17.13 -5.38 20.72
N GLU A 109 18.00 -6.37 20.67
CA GLU A 109 19.14 -6.38 19.74
C GLU A 109 18.70 -6.45 18.29
N GLU A 110 17.76 -7.35 17.99
CA GLU A 110 17.18 -7.49 16.66
C GLU A 110 16.36 -6.25 16.27
N MET A 111 15.59 -5.69 17.21
CA MET A 111 14.84 -4.46 17.00
C MET A 111 15.77 -3.31 16.63
N ARG A 112 16.87 -3.10 17.37
CA ARG A 112 17.88 -2.07 17.06
C ARG A 112 18.45 -2.27 15.66
N SER A 113 18.86 -3.49 15.32
CA SER A 113 19.40 -3.81 13.99
C SER A 113 18.42 -3.48 12.86
N ARG A 114 17.14 -3.85 13.00
CA ARG A 114 16.10 -3.57 12.01
C ARG A 114 15.80 -2.07 11.88
N VAL A 115 15.74 -1.36 13.00
CA VAL A 115 15.53 0.09 13.04
C VAL A 115 16.69 0.83 12.37
N ASP A 116 17.93 0.47 12.67
CA ASP A 116 19.14 1.03 12.05
C ASP A 116 19.16 0.79 10.53
N GLU A 117 18.72 -0.39 10.10
CA GLU A 117 18.63 -0.73 8.69
C GLU A 117 17.64 0.17 7.96
N VAL A 118 16.39 0.29 8.45
CA VAL A 118 15.36 1.07 7.76
C VAL A 118 15.59 2.58 7.86
N ILE A 119 16.14 3.10 8.96
CA ILE A 119 16.53 4.52 9.09
C ILE A 119 17.55 4.90 8.01
N ARG A 120 18.59 4.05 7.80
CA ARG A 120 19.57 4.27 6.72
C ARG A 120 18.94 4.19 5.33
N MET A 121 18.02 3.23 5.12
CA MET A 121 17.37 3.08 3.82
C MET A 121 16.54 4.30 3.41
N VAL A 122 15.94 4.98 4.39
CA VAL A 122 15.11 6.18 4.13
C VAL A 122 15.88 7.49 4.33
N GLY A 123 17.18 7.44 4.67
CA GLY A 123 18.05 8.61 4.80
C GLY A 123 17.65 9.54 5.96
N LEU A 124 17.35 8.97 7.13
CA LEU A 124 16.94 9.72 8.32
C LEU A 124 17.92 9.58 9.50
N GLU A 125 19.18 9.18 9.27
CA GLU A 125 20.16 8.94 10.32
C GLU A 125 20.39 10.15 11.23
N GLU A 126 20.54 11.33 10.63
CA GLU A 126 20.78 12.59 11.36
C GLU A 126 19.54 13.09 12.12
N PHE A 127 18.36 12.59 11.77
CA PHE A 127 17.07 13.00 12.35
C PHE A 127 16.51 11.98 13.34
N ARG A 128 17.27 10.95 13.69
CA ARG A 128 16.86 9.82 14.52
C ARG A 128 16.12 10.21 15.79
N HIS A 129 16.61 11.23 16.51
CA HIS A 129 16.06 11.71 17.78
C HIS A 129 15.20 12.97 17.64
N TYR A 130 14.80 13.34 16.42
CA TYR A 130 13.87 14.43 16.20
C TYR A 130 12.44 13.95 16.44
N TYR A 131 11.61 14.87 16.91
CA TYR A 131 10.18 14.61 17.07
C TYR A 131 9.40 14.98 15.80
N PRO A 132 8.22 14.38 15.56
CA PRO A 132 7.41 14.65 14.35
C PRO A 132 7.19 16.13 14.06
N ARG A 133 7.00 16.96 15.09
CA ARG A 133 6.79 18.43 14.95
C ARG A 133 8.00 19.18 14.34
N GLN A 134 9.17 18.56 14.33
CA GLN A 134 10.42 19.13 13.81
C GLN A 134 10.71 18.67 12.37
N MET A 135 9.82 17.84 11.81
CA MET A 135 10.03 17.17 10.53
C MET A 135 9.16 17.77 9.44
N SER A 136 9.67 17.75 8.20
CA SER A 136 8.86 18.06 7.02
C SER A 136 7.87 16.93 6.69
N ALA A 137 6.84 17.24 5.91
CA ALA A 137 5.87 16.26 5.45
C ALA A 137 6.52 15.03 4.78
N SER A 138 7.55 15.25 3.95
CA SER A 138 8.29 14.17 3.29
C SER A 138 9.07 13.31 4.26
N MET A 139 9.68 13.91 5.29
CA MET A 139 10.39 13.16 6.31
C MET A 139 9.41 12.32 7.14
N LEU A 140 8.24 12.87 7.48
CA LEU A 140 7.17 12.12 8.16
C LEU A 140 6.71 10.93 7.32
N GLN A 141 6.56 11.11 6.01
CA GLN A 141 6.21 10.00 5.12
C GLN A 141 7.27 8.89 5.13
N ARG A 142 8.55 9.24 5.10
CA ARG A 142 9.65 8.28 5.23
C ARG A 142 9.61 7.54 6.57
N VAL A 143 9.30 8.23 7.66
CA VAL A 143 9.13 7.60 9.00
C VAL A 143 8.04 6.54 8.97
N VAL A 144 6.88 6.86 8.39
CA VAL A 144 5.74 5.93 8.30
C VAL A 144 6.09 4.72 7.43
N ILE A 145 6.76 4.94 6.30
CA ILE A 145 7.27 3.87 5.43
C ILE A 145 8.28 3.01 6.19
N ALA A 146 9.29 3.62 6.83
CA ALA A 146 10.30 2.90 7.61
C ALA A 146 9.68 2.08 8.74
N ARG A 147 8.70 2.63 9.47
CA ARG A 147 7.96 1.91 10.53
C ARG A 147 7.25 0.67 9.99
N ALA A 148 6.60 0.77 8.84
CA ALA A 148 5.94 -0.35 8.20
C ALA A 148 6.96 -1.43 7.80
N PHE A 149 8.02 -1.08 7.09
CA PHE A 149 9.03 -2.01 6.60
C PHE A 149 9.90 -2.63 7.72
N ALA A 150 10.11 -1.92 8.85
CA ALA A 150 10.83 -2.47 10.00
C ALA A 150 10.20 -3.79 10.49
N THR A 151 8.88 -3.93 10.38
CA THR A 151 8.16 -5.15 10.79
C THR A 151 8.33 -6.31 9.79
N LYS A 152 8.97 -6.09 8.64
CA LYS A 152 9.08 -7.05 7.51
C LYS A 152 7.71 -7.64 7.19
N PRO A 153 6.74 -6.82 6.76
CA PRO A 153 5.39 -7.29 6.53
C PRO A 153 5.34 -8.23 5.32
N GLU A 154 4.50 -9.25 5.40
CA GLU A 154 4.17 -10.10 4.25
C GLU A 154 3.17 -9.44 3.31
N LEU A 155 2.31 -8.57 3.87
CA LEU A 155 1.36 -7.76 3.12
C LEU A 155 1.43 -6.30 3.59
N LEU A 156 1.69 -5.39 2.66
CA LEU A 156 1.71 -3.95 2.88
C LEU A 156 0.52 -3.31 2.18
N LEU A 157 -0.33 -2.67 2.95
CA LEU A 157 -1.49 -1.91 2.48
C LEU A 157 -1.16 -0.42 2.55
N MET A 158 -1.41 0.32 1.47
CA MET A 158 -1.11 1.75 1.38
C MET A 158 -2.32 2.50 0.82
N ASP A 159 -2.82 3.49 1.57
CA ASP A 159 -3.97 4.31 1.17
C ASP A 159 -3.53 5.73 0.82
N GLU A 160 -3.41 6.04 -0.46
CA GLU A 160 -3.02 7.35 -1.02
C GLU A 160 -1.80 7.99 -0.32
N PRO A 161 -0.68 7.27 -0.10
CA PRO A 161 0.41 7.70 0.79
C PRO A 161 1.12 8.97 0.31
N TYR A 162 1.02 9.34 -0.96
CA TYR A 162 1.73 10.47 -1.56
C TYR A 162 0.82 11.64 -1.94
N GLY A 163 -0.46 11.60 -1.56
CA GLY A 163 -1.47 12.57 -1.99
C GLY A 163 -1.18 14.04 -1.62
N GLN A 164 -0.37 14.29 -0.58
CA GLN A 164 -0.06 15.63 -0.07
C GLN A 164 1.36 16.13 -0.41
N LEU A 165 2.10 15.39 -1.26
CA LEU A 165 3.49 15.70 -1.59
C LEU A 165 3.62 16.40 -2.94
N ASP A 166 4.64 17.26 -3.09
CA ASP A 166 5.00 17.81 -4.38
C ASP A 166 5.56 16.74 -5.34
N LEU A 167 5.51 17.04 -6.64
CA LEU A 167 5.80 16.06 -7.69
C LEU A 167 7.24 15.49 -7.62
N MET A 168 8.23 16.35 -7.39
CA MET A 168 9.65 15.93 -7.40
C MET A 168 9.96 15.03 -6.21
N LEU A 169 9.36 15.34 -5.08
CA LEU A 169 9.50 14.56 -3.87
C LEU A 169 8.80 13.22 -3.99
N LYS A 170 7.64 13.19 -4.62
CA LYS A 170 6.87 11.99 -4.89
C LYS A 170 7.70 10.97 -5.68
N TYR A 171 8.28 11.34 -6.82
CA TYR A 171 9.13 10.43 -7.61
C TYR A 171 10.28 9.84 -6.80
N LYS A 172 10.92 10.68 -5.96
CA LYS A 172 12.01 10.20 -5.11
C LYS A 172 11.54 9.13 -4.12
N LEU A 173 10.37 9.33 -3.49
CA LEU A 173 9.80 8.39 -2.53
C LEU A 173 9.27 7.11 -3.20
N GLU A 174 8.75 7.21 -4.41
CA GLU A 174 8.36 6.06 -5.23
C GLU A 174 9.57 5.17 -5.56
N ASP A 175 10.69 5.77 -5.95
CA ASP A 175 11.95 5.06 -6.17
C ASP A 175 12.47 4.39 -4.90
N GLU A 176 12.41 5.09 -3.76
CA GLU A 176 12.79 4.55 -2.46
C GLU A 176 11.89 3.36 -2.08
N LEU A 177 10.58 3.49 -2.29
CA LEU A 177 9.61 2.42 -2.05
C LEU A 177 9.90 1.18 -2.91
N LEU A 178 10.15 1.36 -4.20
CA LEU A 178 10.48 0.24 -5.10
C LEU A 178 11.77 -0.49 -4.70
N LYS A 179 12.78 0.24 -4.21
CA LYS A 179 14.02 -0.35 -3.68
C LYS A 179 13.76 -1.19 -2.43
N LEU A 180 12.96 -0.66 -1.49
CA LEU A 180 12.55 -1.36 -0.27
C LEU A 180 11.74 -2.62 -0.59
N TRP A 181 10.72 -2.47 -1.45
CA TRP A 181 9.85 -3.57 -1.88
C TRP A 181 10.65 -4.74 -2.50
N LYS A 182 11.55 -4.44 -3.44
CA LYS A 182 12.42 -5.46 -4.07
C LYS A 182 13.30 -6.18 -3.05
N LYS A 183 13.81 -5.47 -2.03
CA LYS A 183 14.71 -6.03 -1.03
C LYS A 183 13.99 -6.97 -0.06
N ILE A 184 12.73 -6.65 0.30
CA ILE A 184 11.98 -7.35 1.35
C ILE A 184 11.02 -8.39 0.79
N HIS A 185 10.71 -8.35 -0.52
CA HIS A 185 9.74 -9.25 -1.17
C HIS A 185 8.35 -9.25 -0.50
N THR A 186 7.87 -8.08 -0.09
CA THR A 186 6.52 -7.94 0.46
C THR A 186 5.47 -7.85 -0.66
N THR A 187 4.30 -8.41 -0.44
CA THR A 187 3.14 -8.18 -1.32
C THR A 187 2.56 -6.80 -1.02
N VAL A 188 2.24 -6.00 -2.03
CA VAL A 188 1.74 -4.63 -1.86
C VAL A 188 0.39 -4.44 -2.50
N ILE A 189 -0.56 -3.88 -1.75
CA ILE A 189 -1.81 -3.31 -2.28
C ILE A 189 -1.78 -1.81 -2.04
N PHE A 190 -1.67 -1.05 -3.12
CA PHE A 190 -1.48 0.39 -3.12
C PHE A 190 -2.70 1.08 -3.73
N ILE A 191 -3.35 1.93 -2.97
CA ILE A 191 -4.46 2.76 -3.45
C ILE A 191 -3.95 4.13 -3.83
N THR A 192 -4.34 4.60 -5.00
CA THR A 192 -4.09 5.97 -5.44
C THR A 192 -5.20 6.47 -6.37
N HIS A 193 -5.38 7.78 -6.44
CA HIS A 193 -6.15 8.44 -7.48
C HIS A 193 -5.25 8.95 -8.63
N ASN A 194 -3.92 8.85 -8.48
CA ASN A 194 -2.95 9.26 -9.49
C ASN A 194 -2.59 8.07 -10.39
N ILE A 195 -3.00 8.15 -11.65
CA ILE A 195 -2.79 7.08 -12.64
C ILE A 195 -1.30 6.91 -12.95
N GLU A 196 -0.51 7.98 -12.93
CA GLU A 196 0.92 7.93 -13.19
C GLU A 196 1.65 7.13 -12.09
N GLU A 197 1.30 7.32 -10.81
CA GLU A 197 1.78 6.47 -9.71
C GLU A 197 1.45 4.99 -9.95
N ALA A 198 0.21 4.71 -10.33
CA ALA A 198 -0.22 3.35 -10.58
C ALA A 198 0.58 2.69 -11.70
N VAL A 199 0.80 3.38 -12.81
CA VAL A 199 1.63 2.88 -13.92
C VAL A 199 3.09 2.77 -13.52
N TYR A 200 3.61 3.71 -12.72
CA TYR A 200 5.01 3.71 -12.30
C TYR A 200 5.35 2.55 -11.36
N LEU A 201 4.49 2.28 -10.38
CA LEU A 201 4.77 1.36 -9.28
C LEU A 201 4.37 -0.09 -9.56
N SER A 202 3.21 -0.33 -10.19
CA SER A 202 2.51 -1.61 -10.14
C SER A 202 3.03 -2.70 -11.09
N ASP A 203 2.75 -3.95 -10.74
CA ASP A 203 2.76 -5.10 -11.67
C ASP A 203 1.37 -5.29 -12.28
N LYS A 204 0.30 -5.00 -11.51
CA LYS A 204 -1.08 -5.00 -11.97
C LYS A 204 -1.81 -3.72 -11.53
N ILE A 205 -2.71 -3.24 -12.38
CA ILE A 205 -3.57 -2.08 -12.11
C ILE A 205 -5.03 -2.54 -12.10
N MET A 206 -5.68 -2.45 -10.95
CA MET A 206 -7.11 -2.71 -10.82
C MET A 206 -7.88 -1.40 -10.92
N VAL A 207 -8.79 -1.32 -11.88
CA VAL A 207 -9.65 -0.16 -12.08
C VAL A 207 -11.03 -0.41 -11.48
N LEU A 208 -11.44 0.45 -10.56
CA LEU A 208 -12.74 0.38 -9.88
C LEU A 208 -13.77 1.32 -10.52
N SER A 209 -15.06 0.93 -10.43
CA SER A 209 -16.19 1.76 -10.84
C SER A 209 -16.59 2.78 -9.77
N ASN A 210 -17.59 3.62 -10.06
CA ASN A 210 -18.37 4.35 -9.06
C ASN A 210 -19.18 3.39 -8.17
N LYS A 211 -19.71 3.91 -7.04
CA LYS A 211 -20.64 3.17 -6.18
C LYS A 211 -21.93 2.80 -6.90
N PRO A 212 -22.45 1.60 -6.68
CA PRO A 212 -21.82 0.47 -5.98
C PRO A 212 -20.58 0.00 -6.74
N THR A 213 -19.47 -0.11 -5.97
CA THR A 213 -18.13 -0.31 -6.53
C THR A 213 -17.94 -1.74 -6.99
N LYS A 214 -17.57 -1.88 -8.26
CA LYS A 214 -17.17 -3.14 -8.90
C LYS A 214 -15.78 -3.01 -9.52
N ILE A 215 -15.13 -4.12 -9.78
CA ILE A 215 -13.94 -4.14 -10.63
C ILE A 215 -14.39 -3.94 -12.08
N LYS A 216 -13.89 -2.88 -12.74
CA LYS A 216 -14.09 -2.67 -14.16
C LYS A 216 -13.18 -3.58 -14.99
N THR A 217 -11.90 -3.59 -14.62
CA THR A 217 -10.86 -4.40 -15.26
C THR A 217 -9.62 -4.49 -14.38
N VAL A 218 -8.77 -5.46 -14.66
CA VAL A 218 -7.41 -5.59 -14.13
C VAL A 218 -6.46 -5.63 -15.31
N ILE A 219 -5.47 -4.75 -15.32
CA ILE A 219 -4.50 -4.59 -16.39
C ILE A 219 -3.15 -5.07 -15.89
N GLU A 220 -2.51 -5.98 -16.62
CA GLU A 220 -1.12 -6.37 -16.37
C GLU A 220 -0.17 -5.28 -16.87
N ASN A 221 0.67 -4.77 -16.00
CA ASN A 221 1.67 -3.78 -16.35
C ASN A 221 3.01 -4.46 -16.66
N ARG A 222 3.26 -4.74 -17.92
CA ARG A 222 4.46 -5.44 -18.42
C ARG A 222 5.65 -4.53 -18.69
N LEU A 223 5.53 -3.23 -18.38
CA LEU A 223 6.62 -2.28 -18.58
C LEU A 223 7.82 -2.65 -17.69
N PRO A 224 9.03 -2.75 -18.25
CA PRO A 224 10.23 -3.07 -17.47
C PRO A 224 10.55 -1.95 -16.46
N ARG A 225 11.14 -2.32 -15.33
CA ARG A 225 11.68 -1.37 -14.34
C ARG A 225 13.19 -1.21 -14.51
N PRO A 226 13.80 0.00 -14.37
CA PRO A 226 13.14 1.25 -13.98
C PRO A 226 12.30 1.85 -15.11
N ARG A 227 11.13 2.38 -14.79
CA ARG A 227 10.22 3.02 -15.74
C ARG A 227 10.52 4.51 -15.87
N LYS A 228 10.28 5.06 -17.06
CA LYS A 228 10.41 6.50 -17.31
C LYS A 228 9.04 7.03 -17.75
N VAL A 229 8.55 8.04 -17.06
CA VAL A 229 7.25 8.65 -17.33
C VAL A 229 7.14 9.30 -18.73
N THR A 230 8.30 9.53 -19.38
CA THR A 230 8.40 10.09 -20.73
C THR A 230 8.41 9.05 -21.84
N ASP A 231 8.54 7.75 -21.51
CA ASP A 231 8.58 6.70 -22.51
C ASP A 231 7.21 6.52 -23.15
N ARG A 232 7.20 6.24 -24.46
CA ARG A 232 5.97 6.13 -25.24
C ARG A 232 5.02 5.05 -24.67
N GLU A 233 5.53 3.90 -24.36
CA GLU A 233 4.75 2.78 -23.81
C GLU A 233 4.14 3.12 -22.44
N PHE A 234 4.86 3.89 -21.62
CA PHE A 234 4.35 4.39 -20.35
C PHE A 234 3.16 5.34 -20.56
N ILE A 235 3.29 6.27 -21.52
CA ILE A 235 2.25 7.24 -21.85
C ILE A 235 1.02 6.52 -22.43
N GLU A 236 1.21 5.53 -23.27
CA GLU A 236 0.13 4.72 -23.86
C GLU A 236 -0.65 4.00 -22.75
N LEU A 237 0.01 3.29 -21.85
CA LEU A 237 -0.64 2.60 -20.72
C LEU A 237 -1.36 3.58 -19.77
N ARG A 238 -0.71 4.72 -19.45
CA ARG A 238 -1.34 5.77 -18.63
C ARG A 238 -2.63 6.28 -19.26
N ASN A 239 -2.62 6.53 -20.58
CA ASN A 239 -3.78 6.99 -21.30
C ASN A 239 -4.89 5.92 -21.34
N GLU A 240 -4.55 4.65 -21.54
CA GLU A 240 -5.50 3.53 -21.46
C GLU A 240 -6.21 3.51 -20.10
N VAL A 241 -5.46 3.53 -19.00
CA VAL A 241 -6.03 3.55 -17.64
C VAL A 241 -6.88 4.80 -17.43
N THR A 242 -6.46 5.97 -17.96
CA THR A 242 -7.20 7.23 -17.87
C THR A 242 -8.57 7.11 -18.53
N GLU A 243 -8.66 6.55 -19.74
CA GLU A 243 -9.93 6.36 -20.44
C GLU A 243 -10.89 5.44 -19.67
N LEU A 244 -10.37 4.42 -19.00
CA LEU A 244 -11.16 3.51 -18.17
C LEU A 244 -11.76 4.18 -16.92
N ILE A 245 -11.12 5.24 -16.40
CA ILE A 245 -11.59 5.96 -15.21
C ILE A 245 -12.55 7.10 -15.59
N LYS A 246 -12.49 7.62 -16.80
CA LYS A 246 -13.43 8.64 -17.28
C LYS A 246 -14.87 8.13 -17.17
N TRP A 247 -15.73 8.95 -16.56
CA TRP A 247 -17.15 8.62 -16.30
C TRP A 247 -18.14 9.69 -16.76
N TRP A 248 -17.68 10.71 -17.49
CA TRP A 248 -18.50 11.74 -18.14
C TRP A 248 -18.72 11.42 -19.60
#